data_d55328821988bee4e0c9c5bd71df74de
#
_entry.id   d55328821988bee4e0c9c5bd71df74de
#
_cell.length_a   1.000
_cell.length_b   1.000
_cell.length_c   1.000
_cell.angle_alpha   90.00
_cell.angle_beta   90.00
_cell.angle_gamma   90.00
#
_symmetry.space_group_name_H-M   'P 1'
#
loop_
_entity.id
_entity.type
_entity.pdbx_description
1 polymer ?
#
loop_
_entity_poly.entity_id
_entity_poly.type
_entity_poly.pdbx_seq_one_letter_code
_entity_poly.pdbx_strand_id
1 'polypeptide(L)'
;MAIVLRIRLAQGRLGPGRFQYAMGFVGMAQRCLELMCARAKERVAFGEPLIKKTSVQHEIARSRCDIEQCRLLTLQAAEVMDREGLDGARPYISMIKIVAPKMAQEVADRAMQIFGGMGVCQDTMIPEVFTVGRFCRIADGPDEVHMSQLGKLTARQLAP
;
A
#
# COMPACT_ATOMS: atom_id res chain seq x y z
N MET A 1 3.63 4.93 35.24
CA MET A 1 4.66 5.75 34.56
C MET A 1 5.53 4.94 33.61
N ALA A 2 6.11 3.81 33.97
CA ALA A 2 7.00 3.00 33.12
C ALA A 2 6.34 2.46 31.84
N ILE A 3 5.09 1.98 31.88
CA ILE A 3 4.37 1.45 30.71
C ILE A 3 4.11 2.53 29.67
N VAL A 4 3.69 3.72 30.08
CA VAL A 4 3.42 4.85 29.18
C VAL A 4 4.71 5.30 28.49
N LEU A 5 5.84 5.31 29.20
CA LEU A 5 7.15 5.64 28.62
C LEU A 5 7.59 4.59 27.58
N ARG A 6 7.40 3.31 27.88
CA ARG A 6 7.71 2.21 26.93
C ARG A 6 6.88 2.30 25.64
N ILE A 7 5.58 2.61 25.77
CA ILE A 7 4.70 2.80 24.61
C ILE A 7 5.15 4.01 23.78
N ARG A 8 5.53 5.13 24.41
CA ARG A 8 6.03 6.32 23.70
C ARG A 8 7.34 6.03 22.95
N LEU A 9 8.29 5.31 23.58
CA LEU A 9 9.54 4.90 22.95
C LEU A 9 9.30 3.97 21.75
N ALA A 10 8.40 3.00 21.90
CA ALA A 10 8.02 2.10 20.80
C ALA A 10 7.38 2.88 19.64
N GLN A 11 6.46 3.81 19.92
CA GLN A 11 5.83 4.64 18.88
C GLN A 11 6.82 5.55 18.15
N GLY A 12 7.83 6.08 18.86
CA GLY A 12 8.90 6.88 18.25
C GLY A 12 9.73 6.10 17.26
N ARG A 13 9.92 4.78 17.47
CA ARG A 13 10.62 3.90 16.52
C ARG A 13 9.73 3.41 15.39
N LEU A 14 8.47 3.07 15.67
CA LEU A 14 7.53 2.54 14.68
C LEU A 14 7.07 3.60 13.68
N GLY A 15 7.05 4.89 14.08
CA GLY A 15 6.71 5.99 13.17
C GLY A 15 7.55 5.98 11.90
N PRO A 16 8.88 6.18 11.98
CA PRO A 16 9.78 6.14 10.82
C PRO A 16 9.72 4.82 10.05
N GLY A 17 9.62 3.67 10.72
CA GLY A 17 9.50 2.37 10.07
C GLY A 17 8.27 2.26 9.15
N ARG A 18 7.17 2.91 9.51
CA ARG A 18 5.95 2.91 8.69
C ARG A 18 6.12 3.66 7.36
N PHE A 19 6.97 4.70 7.29
CA PHE A 19 7.32 5.36 6.02
C PHE A 19 8.09 4.42 5.10
N GLN A 20 9.07 3.70 5.66
CA GLN A 20 9.85 2.73 4.89
C GLN A 20 8.94 1.63 4.32
N TYR A 21 8.04 1.08 5.11
CA TYR A 21 7.06 0.09 4.64
C TYR A 21 6.14 0.67 3.55
N ALA A 22 5.59 1.87 3.75
CA ALA A 22 4.69 2.47 2.79
C ALA A 22 5.37 2.69 1.43
N MET A 23 6.58 3.22 1.40
CA MET A 23 7.33 3.40 0.16
C MET A 23 7.78 2.06 -0.44
N GLY A 24 8.12 1.07 0.39
CA GLY A 24 8.37 -0.30 -0.05
C GLY A 24 7.16 -0.90 -0.78
N PHE A 25 5.96 -0.72 -0.25
CA PHE A 25 4.72 -1.16 -0.91
C PHE A 25 4.46 -0.45 -2.24
N VAL A 26 4.77 0.84 -2.33
CA VAL A 26 4.72 1.58 -3.61
C VAL A 26 5.64 0.93 -4.65
N GLY A 27 6.87 0.59 -4.25
CA GLY A 27 7.84 -0.08 -5.13
C GLY A 27 7.39 -1.49 -5.55
N MET A 28 6.90 -2.30 -4.61
CA MET A 28 6.40 -3.64 -4.90
C MET A 28 5.18 -3.60 -5.83
N ALA A 29 4.22 -2.69 -5.59
CA ALA A 29 3.06 -2.52 -6.46
C ALA A 29 3.46 -2.03 -7.86
N GLN A 30 4.41 -1.12 -7.95
CA GLN A 30 4.96 -0.66 -9.24
C GLN A 30 5.55 -1.84 -10.02
N ARG A 31 6.29 -2.72 -9.36
CA ARG A 31 6.86 -3.91 -10.01
C ARG A 31 5.77 -4.88 -10.46
N CYS A 32 4.73 -5.09 -9.68
CA CYS A 32 3.56 -5.90 -10.09
C CYS A 32 2.88 -5.30 -11.33
N LEU A 33 2.72 -3.99 -11.40
CA LEU A 33 2.16 -3.30 -12.56
C LEU A 33 3.02 -3.47 -13.82
N GLU A 34 4.35 -3.38 -13.70
CA GLU A 34 5.28 -3.61 -14.81
C GLU A 34 5.16 -5.04 -15.35
N LEU A 35 5.16 -6.02 -14.45
CA LEU A 35 4.98 -7.43 -14.80
C LEU A 35 3.62 -7.66 -15.47
N MET A 36 2.55 -7.08 -14.94
CA MET A 36 1.20 -7.14 -15.52
C MET A 36 1.18 -6.58 -16.94
N CYS A 37 1.81 -5.44 -17.18
CA CYS A 37 1.88 -4.82 -18.51
C CYS A 37 2.68 -5.68 -19.51
N ALA A 38 3.82 -6.24 -19.08
CA ALA A 38 4.62 -7.13 -19.91
C ALA A 38 3.82 -8.38 -20.28
N ARG A 39 3.22 -9.04 -19.29
CA ARG A 39 2.40 -10.23 -19.50
C ARG A 39 1.21 -9.95 -20.43
N ALA A 40 0.53 -8.83 -20.26
CA ALA A 40 -0.62 -8.47 -21.09
C ALA A 40 -0.25 -8.25 -22.57
N LYS A 41 0.97 -7.82 -22.88
CA LYS A 41 1.48 -7.68 -24.24
C LYS A 41 1.85 -9.02 -24.85
N GLU A 42 2.44 -9.93 -24.08
CA GLU A 42 2.95 -11.22 -24.59
C GLU A 42 1.83 -12.26 -24.74
N ARG A 43 0.91 -12.32 -23.80
CA ARG A 43 -0.11 -13.36 -23.76
C ARG A 43 -1.21 -13.10 -24.77
N VAL A 44 -1.36 -14.04 -25.70
CA VAL A 44 -2.48 -14.09 -26.65
C VAL A 44 -3.56 -15.04 -26.09
N ALA A 45 -4.80 -14.57 -26.04
CA ALA A 45 -5.98 -15.38 -25.71
C ALA A 45 -7.19 -14.85 -26.50
N PHE A 46 -8.05 -15.75 -26.94
CA PHE A 46 -9.21 -15.40 -27.76
C PHE A 46 -8.84 -14.62 -29.05
N GLY A 47 -7.73 -15.04 -29.68
CA GLY A 47 -7.28 -14.51 -30.97
C GLY A 47 -6.48 -13.20 -30.95
N GLU A 48 -6.26 -12.57 -29.77
CA GLU A 48 -5.50 -11.32 -29.67
C GLU A 48 -4.73 -11.20 -28.35
N PRO A 49 -3.70 -10.31 -28.27
CA PRO A 49 -3.00 -10.02 -27.02
C PRO A 49 -3.95 -9.49 -25.96
N LEU A 50 -3.74 -9.89 -24.68
CA LEU A 50 -4.57 -9.47 -23.55
C LEU A 50 -4.63 -7.95 -23.39
N ILE A 51 -3.57 -7.22 -23.73
CA ILE A 51 -3.52 -5.76 -23.63
C ILE A 51 -4.61 -5.06 -24.48
N LYS A 52 -5.16 -5.73 -25.49
CA LYS A 52 -6.25 -5.20 -26.32
C LYS A 52 -7.62 -5.33 -25.66
N LYS A 53 -7.73 -6.11 -24.58
CA LYS A 53 -8.97 -6.26 -23.84
C LYS A 53 -9.20 -5.04 -22.93
N THR A 54 -10.35 -4.39 -23.08
CA THR A 54 -10.71 -3.19 -22.30
C THR A 54 -10.67 -3.44 -20.78
N SER A 55 -11.10 -4.63 -20.32
CA SER A 55 -11.01 -5.00 -18.91
C SER A 55 -9.58 -5.00 -18.39
N VAL A 56 -8.61 -5.51 -19.17
CA VAL A 56 -7.19 -5.50 -18.82
C VAL A 56 -6.64 -4.08 -18.76
N GLN A 57 -7.01 -3.24 -19.74
CA GLN A 57 -6.62 -1.82 -19.73
C GLN A 57 -7.16 -1.07 -18.51
N HIS A 58 -8.39 -1.37 -18.09
CA HIS A 58 -8.98 -0.78 -16.87
C HIS A 58 -8.21 -1.19 -15.62
N GLU A 59 -7.81 -2.45 -15.47
CA GLU A 59 -7.04 -2.89 -14.31
C GLU A 59 -5.62 -2.28 -14.27
N ILE A 60 -4.99 -2.10 -15.42
CA ILE A 60 -3.71 -1.38 -15.53
C ILE A 60 -3.88 0.10 -15.11
N ALA A 61 -4.92 0.77 -15.61
CA ALA A 61 -5.18 2.17 -15.30
C ALA A 61 -5.49 2.38 -13.81
N ARG A 62 -6.37 1.54 -13.21
CA ARG A 62 -6.67 1.57 -11.76
C ARG A 62 -5.42 1.39 -10.94
N SER A 63 -4.61 0.38 -11.27
CA SER A 63 -3.36 0.10 -10.56
C SER A 63 -2.41 1.29 -10.61
N ARG A 64 -2.30 1.98 -11.75
CA ARG A 64 -1.49 3.19 -11.87
C ARG A 64 -2.01 4.32 -10.98
N CYS A 65 -3.32 4.57 -10.98
CA CYS A 65 -3.93 5.58 -10.13
C CYS A 65 -3.69 5.29 -8.64
N ASP A 66 -3.94 4.06 -8.21
CA ASP A 66 -3.78 3.66 -6.81
C ASP A 66 -2.34 3.82 -6.33
N ILE A 67 -1.35 3.43 -7.15
CA ILE A 67 0.08 3.58 -6.85
C ILE A 67 0.45 5.06 -6.69
N GLU A 68 0.04 5.93 -7.62
CA GLU A 68 0.38 7.35 -7.56
C GLU A 68 -0.29 8.06 -6.38
N GLN A 69 -1.54 7.76 -6.07
CA GLN A 69 -2.22 8.29 -4.89
C GLN A 69 -1.47 7.90 -3.61
N CYS A 70 -1.07 6.63 -3.48
CA CYS A 70 -0.32 6.15 -2.33
C CYS A 70 1.08 6.78 -2.25
N ARG A 71 1.76 6.93 -3.38
CA ARG A 71 3.08 7.58 -3.47
C ARG A 71 3.02 9.03 -2.98
N LEU A 72 2.08 9.81 -3.52
CA LEU A 72 1.89 11.22 -3.15
C LEU A 72 1.53 11.38 -1.67
N LEU A 73 0.63 10.54 -1.17
CA LEU A 73 0.28 10.54 0.26
C LEU A 73 1.50 10.23 1.14
N THR A 74 2.35 9.28 0.72
CA THR A 74 3.55 8.91 1.48
C THR A 74 4.59 10.04 1.48
N LEU A 75 4.78 10.72 0.35
CA LEU A 75 5.64 11.88 0.25
C LEU A 75 5.13 13.05 1.10
N GLN A 76 3.83 13.33 1.04
CA GLN A 76 3.20 14.35 1.89
C GLN A 76 3.36 14.04 3.38
N ALA A 77 3.20 12.77 3.76
CA ALA A 77 3.42 12.32 5.12
C ALA A 77 4.86 12.57 5.58
N ALA A 78 5.85 12.32 4.70
CA ALA A 78 7.27 12.58 4.99
C ALA A 78 7.55 14.07 5.14
N GLU A 79 7.02 14.92 4.26
CA GLU A 79 7.14 16.37 4.35
C GLU A 79 6.59 16.93 5.67
N VAL A 80 5.39 16.44 6.08
CA VAL A 80 4.81 16.85 7.37
C VAL A 80 5.67 16.37 8.54
N MET A 81 6.24 15.16 8.45
CA MET A 81 7.15 14.64 9.48
C MET A 81 8.41 15.52 9.63
N ASP A 82 8.99 15.96 8.52
CA ASP A 82 10.18 16.82 8.53
C ASP A 82 9.87 18.23 9.09
N ARG A 83 8.69 18.77 8.80
CA ARG A 83 8.27 20.09 9.21
C ARG A 83 7.73 20.18 10.64
N GLU A 84 6.89 19.23 11.03
CA GLU A 84 6.08 19.27 12.25
C GLU A 84 6.44 18.17 13.27
N GLY A 85 7.36 17.28 12.89
CA GLY A 85 7.76 16.15 13.71
C GLY A 85 6.68 15.07 13.86
N LEU A 86 6.94 14.13 14.77
CA LEU A 86 6.10 12.95 14.95
C LEU A 86 4.65 13.28 15.34
N ASP A 87 4.43 14.30 16.15
CA ASP A 87 3.09 14.64 16.63
C ASP A 87 2.21 15.20 15.51
N GLY A 88 2.74 16.08 14.66
CA GLY A 88 2.06 16.60 13.47
C GLY A 88 1.83 15.51 12.41
N ALA A 89 2.79 14.59 12.25
CA ALA A 89 2.70 13.52 11.26
C ALA A 89 1.78 12.34 11.66
N ARG A 90 1.33 12.23 12.90
CA ARG A 90 0.49 11.10 13.38
C ARG A 90 -0.72 10.78 12.50
N PRO A 91 -1.54 11.74 12.02
CA PRO A 91 -2.64 11.44 11.13
C PRO A 91 -2.17 10.82 9.83
N TYR A 92 -1.11 11.38 9.23
CA TYR A 92 -0.53 10.90 7.97
C TYR A 92 0.08 9.51 8.11
N ILE A 93 0.77 9.23 9.23
CA ILE A 93 1.31 7.90 9.53
C ILE A 93 0.19 6.86 9.58
N SER A 94 -0.96 7.20 10.16
CA SER A 94 -2.12 6.31 10.17
C SER A 94 -2.68 6.12 8.76
N MET A 95 -2.79 7.18 7.96
CA MET A 95 -3.27 7.12 6.58
C MET A 95 -2.40 6.20 5.71
N ILE A 96 -1.07 6.41 5.69
CA ILE A 96 -0.17 5.59 4.86
C ILE A 96 -0.15 4.13 5.31
N LYS A 97 -0.29 3.87 6.62
CA LYS A 97 -0.34 2.50 7.16
C LYS A 97 -1.62 1.75 6.76
N ILE A 98 -2.74 2.46 6.61
CA ILE A 98 -4.00 1.89 6.13
C ILE A 98 -3.94 1.67 4.61
N VAL A 99 -3.47 2.67 3.87
CA VAL A 99 -3.61 2.70 2.40
C VAL A 99 -2.55 1.87 1.70
N ALA A 100 -1.26 1.96 2.10
CA ALA A 100 -0.16 1.39 1.34
C ALA A 100 -0.19 -0.16 1.24
N PRO A 101 -0.36 -0.93 2.34
CA PRO A 101 -0.40 -2.38 2.24
C PRO A 101 -1.67 -2.87 1.51
N LYS A 102 -2.80 -2.19 1.68
CA LYS A 102 -4.04 -2.48 0.96
C LYS A 102 -3.87 -2.27 -0.54
N MET A 103 -3.33 -1.13 -0.95
CA MET A 103 -3.03 -0.81 -2.35
C MET A 103 -2.12 -1.86 -2.99
N ALA A 104 -1.03 -2.24 -2.32
CA ALA A 104 -0.10 -3.24 -2.85
C ALA A 104 -0.77 -4.62 -3.01
N GLN A 105 -1.60 -5.02 -2.05
CA GLN A 105 -2.37 -6.25 -2.13
C GLN A 105 -3.36 -6.23 -3.31
N GLU A 106 -4.09 -5.16 -3.53
CA GLU A 106 -5.06 -5.01 -4.62
C GLU A 106 -4.37 -4.98 -6.00
N VAL A 107 -3.22 -4.32 -6.13
CA VAL A 107 -2.44 -4.32 -7.37
C VAL A 107 -1.86 -5.71 -7.65
N ALA A 108 -1.37 -6.42 -6.63
CA ALA A 108 -0.91 -7.79 -6.77
C ALA A 108 -2.04 -8.74 -7.20
N ASP A 109 -3.23 -8.61 -6.62
CA ASP A 109 -4.42 -9.40 -6.99
C ASP A 109 -4.77 -9.23 -8.48
N ARG A 110 -4.82 -7.98 -8.96
CA ARG A 110 -5.03 -7.68 -10.39
C ARG A 110 -3.95 -8.29 -11.28
N ALA A 111 -2.69 -8.22 -10.83
CA ALA A 111 -1.57 -8.83 -11.57
C ALA A 111 -1.70 -10.36 -11.60
N MET A 112 -2.08 -11.01 -10.48
CA MET A 112 -2.38 -12.44 -10.42
C MET A 112 -3.42 -12.84 -11.47
N GLN A 113 -4.50 -12.07 -11.57
CA GLN A 113 -5.57 -12.33 -12.54
C GLN A 113 -5.06 -12.31 -13.98
N ILE A 114 -4.19 -11.35 -14.35
CA ILE A 114 -3.61 -11.25 -15.70
C ILE A 114 -2.61 -12.40 -15.98
N PHE A 115 -1.88 -12.85 -14.97
CA PHE A 115 -0.96 -13.98 -15.07
C PHE A 115 -1.68 -15.33 -15.15
N GLY A 116 -2.90 -15.43 -14.58
CA GLY A 116 -3.62 -16.68 -14.41
C GLY A 116 -2.91 -17.63 -13.45
N GLY A 117 -2.88 -18.92 -13.73
CA GLY A 117 -2.24 -19.92 -12.86
C GLY A 117 -0.80 -19.59 -12.46
N MET A 118 -0.01 -19.00 -13.36
CA MET A 118 1.35 -18.55 -13.06
C MET A 118 1.37 -17.43 -12.00
N GLY A 119 0.31 -16.63 -11.90
CA GLY A 119 0.20 -15.54 -10.92
C GLY A 119 0.09 -16.01 -9.47
N VAL A 120 -0.23 -17.28 -9.22
CA VAL A 120 -0.30 -17.89 -7.88
C VAL A 120 0.87 -18.84 -7.59
N CYS A 121 1.82 -18.97 -8.55
CA CYS A 121 3.02 -19.76 -8.39
C CYS A 121 4.18 -18.92 -7.85
N GLN A 122 5.12 -19.57 -7.17
CA GLN A 122 6.33 -18.93 -6.62
C GLN A 122 7.36 -18.50 -7.69
N ASP A 123 7.09 -18.76 -8.96
CA ASP A 123 7.94 -18.34 -10.08
C ASP A 123 7.91 -16.83 -10.33
N THR A 124 6.94 -16.13 -9.71
CA THR A 124 6.83 -14.68 -9.74
C THR A 124 6.79 -14.14 -8.31
N MET A 125 7.17 -12.87 -8.12
CA MET A 125 7.06 -12.19 -6.84
C MET A 125 5.61 -11.80 -6.46
N ILE A 126 4.66 -11.95 -7.38
CA ILE A 126 3.29 -11.43 -7.21
C ILE A 126 2.58 -12.03 -5.99
N PRO A 127 2.59 -13.37 -5.76
CA PRO A 127 1.99 -13.97 -4.57
C PRO A 127 2.63 -13.51 -3.26
N GLU A 128 3.93 -13.25 -3.27
CA GLU A 128 4.65 -12.71 -2.11
C GLU A 128 4.14 -11.30 -1.79
N VAL A 129 4.04 -10.41 -2.78
CA VAL A 129 3.52 -9.04 -2.59
C VAL A 129 2.10 -9.07 -2.04
N PHE A 130 1.23 -9.94 -2.56
CA PHE A 130 -0.13 -10.13 -2.06
C PHE A 130 -0.12 -10.55 -0.58
N THR A 131 0.69 -11.55 -0.24
CA THR A 131 0.76 -12.10 1.13
C THR A 131 1.36 -11.09 2.11
N VAL A 132 2.45 -10.43 1.75
CA VAL A 132 3.10 -9.40 2.58
C VAL A 132 2.18 -8.20 2.75
N GLY A 133 1.49 -7.76 1.69
CA GLY A 133 0.46 -6.72 1.78
C GLY A 133 -0.62 -7.08 2.79
N ARG A 134 -1.14 -8.33 2.74
CA ARG A 134 -2.13 -8.81 3.70
C ARG A 134 -1.59 -8.90 5.13
N PHE A 135 -0.37 -9.41 5.28
CA PHE A 135 0.30 -9.52 6.59
C PHE A 135 0.49 -8.14 7.24
N CYS A 136 0.94 -7.14 6.50
CA CYS A 136 1.19 -5.80 7.04
C CYS A 136 -0.09 -5.04 7.42
N ARG A 137 -1.26 -5.50 7.02
CA ARG A 137 -2.55 -5.00 7.52
C ARG A 137 -2.88 -5.50 8.95
N ILE A 138 -2.08 -6.43 9.46
CA ILE A 138 -2.17 -6.99 10.83
C ILE A 138 -0.96 -6.52 11.65
N ALA A 139 0.25 -6.61 11.10
CA ALA A 139 1.50 -6.29 11.76
C ALA A 139 1.65 -4.78 12.05
N ASP A 140 2.41 -4.42 13.07
CA ASP A 140 2.67 -3.03 13.52
C ASP A 140 1.40 -2.20 13.82
N GLY A 141 0.37 -2.87 14.27
CA GLY A 141 -0.97 -2.35 14.51
C GLY A 141 -1.91 -2.67 13.33
N PRO A 142 -3.00 -3.39 13.59
CA PRO A 142 -3.98 -3.71 12.55
C PRO A 142 -4.69 -2.46 12.03
N ASP A 143 -5.29 -2.58 10.83
CA ASP A 143 -6.00 -1.50 10.16
C ASP A 143 -6.98 -0.77 11.09
N GLU A 144 -7.70 -1.52 11.93
CA GLU A 144 -8.71 -1.00 12.86
C GLU A 144 -8.13 -0.06 13.92
N VAL A 145 -6.91 -0.33 14.40
CA VAL A 145 -6.23 0.55 15.36
C VAL A 145 -5.89 1.90 14.72
N HIS A 146 -5.36 1.87 13.50
CA HIS A 146 -5.03 3.08 12.75
C HIS A 146 -6.27 3.86 12.33
N MET A 147 -7.34 3.17 11.90
CA MET A 147 -8.64 3.78 11.57
C MET A 147 -9.27 4.45 12.80
N SER A 148 -9.28 3.77 13.95
CA SER A 148 -9.78 4.34 15.22
C SER A 148 -8.99 5.57 15.65
N GLN A 149 -7.65 5.52 15.55
CA GLN A 149 -6.80 6.66 15.87
C GLN A 149 -7.06 7.85 14.95
N LEU A 150 -7.07 7.61 13.64
CA LEU A 150 -7.30 8.63 12.62
C LEU A 150 -8.68 9.26 12.77
N GLY A 151 -9.73 8.44 12.96
CA GLY A 151 -11.09 8.92 13.16
C GLY A 151 -11.23 9.84 14.37
N LYS A 152 -10.61 9.48 15.51
CA LYS A 152 -10.60 10.33 16.71
C LYS A 152 -9.86 11.65 16.50
N LEU A 153 -8.73 11.64 15.80
CA LEU A 153 -7.98 12.86 15.49
C LEU A 153 -8.79 13.78 14.56
N THR A 154 -9.35 13.22 13.49
CA THR A 154 -10.17 13.96 12.53
C THR A 154 -11.42 14.57 13.19
N ALA A 155 -12.12 13.79 14.02
CA ALA A 155 -13.30 14.29 14.72
C ALA A 155 -12.99 15.47 15.65
N ARG A 156 -11.86 15.41 16.37
CA ARG A 156 -11.40 16.53 17.23
C ARG A 156 -11.00 17.77 16.43
N GLN A 157 -10.49 17.59 15.24
CA GLN A 157 -10.04 18.70 14.39
C GLN A 157 -11.23 19.42 13.70
N LEU A 158 -12.26 18.67 13.29
CA LEU A 158 -13.37 19.19 12.51
C LEU A 158 -14.63 19.51 13.33
N ALA A 159 -14.74 19.00 14.54
CA ALA A 159 -15.82 19.28 15.49
C ALA A 159 -15.24 19.82 16.79
N PRO A 160 -14.97 21.12 16.87
CA PRO A 160 -14.43 21.78 18.07
C PRO A 160 -15.40 21.79 19.24
#